data_eefccf31c6921d20581a71dfeba8faa9
#
_entry.id   eefccf31c6921d20581a71dfeba8faa9
#
_cell.length_a   1.000
_cell.length_b   1.000
_cell.length_c   1.000
_cell.angle_alpha   90.00
_cell.angle_beta   90.00
_cell.angle_gamma   90.00
#
_symmetry.space_group_name_H-M   'P 1'
#
loop_
_entity.id
_entity.type
_entity.pdbx_description
1 polymer ?
#
loop_
_entity_poly.entity_id
_entity_poly.type
_entity_poly.pdbx_seq_one_letter_code
_entity_poly.pdbx_strand_id
1 'polypeptide(L)'
;MSNPFAEDEGPQPPQNLKTAVEIHANLRPLLDGHIPLQVRFVQRNQRYQTYLVEINREKGWLALDELIPTDGERLMAAGEPFQIEGYYEGVRIAWDNQLPVHVGELDDARCYWVPVPDQILYHQRRNAFRAALNGQPVAAELSGKTIKKPISGKVLDMSATGCKLCFPGNLQTGLQTGQVYDQLSAKLPFGTITTAAELRHVVFDEKLDTTFCGMRFYHISGLTQRQIERFVYQLQREARRDQTSDRFR
;
A
#
# COMPACT_ATOMS: atom_id res chain seq x y z
N MET A 1 -13.37 33.28 -13.38
CA MET A 1 -13.00 32.19 -14.33
C MET A 1 -12.43 31.08 -13.48
N SER A 2 -13.18 30.01 -13.26
CA SER A 2 -12.72 28.83 -12.53
C SER A 2 -11.67 28.10 -13.37
N ASN A 3 -10.56 27.79 -12.73
CA ASN A 3 -9.48 27.02 -13.34
C ASN A 3 -9.99 25.59 -13.64
N PRO A 4 -10.09 25.14 -14.90
CA PRO A 4 -10.60 23.80 -15.24
C PRO A 4 -9.62 22.67 -14.85
N PHE A 5 -8.47 23.00 -14.26
CA PHE A 5 -7.45 22.08 -13.75
C PHE A 5 -7.30 22.15 -12.21
N ALA A 6 -8.26 22.75 -11.49
CA ALA A 6 -8.35 22.58 -10.07
C ALA A 6 -8.83 21.13 -9.82
N GLU A 7 -7.90 20.20 -9.79
CA GLU A 7 -8.12 18.83 -9.36
C GLU A 7 -8.59 18.86 -7.90
N ASP A 8 -9.71 18.18 -7.66
CA ASP A 8 -10.17 17.86 -6.29
C ASP A 8 -9.04 17.14 -5.56
N GLU A 9 -8.32 17.85 -4.70
CA GLU A 9 -7.15 17.34 -3.98
C GLU A 9 -7.49 16.33 -2.85
N GLY A 10 -8.64 15.72 -2.90
CA GLY A 10 -9.08 14.70 -1.94
C GLY A 10 -8.86 13.25 -2.42
N PRO A 11 -8.66 12.29 -1.52
CA PRO A 11 -8.72 10.88 -1.90
C PRO A 11 -10.09 10.58 -2.50
N GLN A 12 -10.12 9.92 -3.66
CA GLN A 12 -11.39 9.56 -4.28
C GLN A 12 -12.19 8.66 -3.33
N PRO A 13 -13.51 8.88 -3.22
CA PRO A 13 -14.34 8.01 -2.40
C PRO A 13 -14.27 6.57 -2.93
N PRO A 14 -14.41 5.56 -2.05
CA PRO A 14 -14.45 4.18 -2.48
C PRO A 14 -15.61 3.95 -3.45
N GLN A 15 -15.36 3.22 -4.53
CA GLN A 15 -16.34 2.88 -5.55
C GLN A 15 -16.64 1.38 -5.47
N ASN A 16 -17.92 1.02 -5.64
CA ASN A 16 -18.33 -0.37 -5.79
C ASN A 16 -18.52 -0.67 -7.27
N LEU A 17 -17.63 -1.45 -7.85
CA LEU A 17 -17.71 -1.89 -9.24
C LEU A 17 -18.56 -3.18 -9.28
N LYS A 18 -19.56 -3.20 -10.15
CA LYS A 18 -20.58 -4.28 -10.21
C LYS A 18 -20.67 -4.95 -11.57
N THR A 19 -20.09 -4.37 -12.60
CA THR A 19 -20.12 -5.01 -13.92
C THR A 19 -19.06 -6.10 -14.03
N ALA A 20 -19.39 -7.21 -14.68
CA ALA A 20 -18.44 -8.30 -14.86
C ALA A 20 -17.16 -7.86 -15.56
N VAL A 21 -17.25 -6.89 -16.49
CA VAL A 21 -16.09 -6.35 -17.21
C VAL A 21 -15.16 -5.59 -16.26
N GLU A 22 -15.70 -4.71 -15.41
CA GLU A 22 -14.89 -3.96 -14.43
C GLU A 22 -14.27 -4.89 -13.40
N ILE A 23 -15.05 -5.85 -12.87
CA ILE A 23 -14.56 -6.83 -11.90
C ILE A 23 -13.36 -7.58 -12.50
N HIS A 24 -13.51 -8.13 -13.69
CA HIS A 24 -12.42 -8.85 -14.36
C HIS A 24 -11.22 -7.97 -14.67
N ALA A 25 -11.44 -6.74 -15.14
CA ALA A 25 -10.35 -5.80 -15.44
C ALA A 25 -9.50 -5.49 -14.19
N ASN A 26 -10.11 -5.50 -13.00
CA ASN A 26 -9.42 -5.22 -11.74
C ASN A 26 -8.85 -6.48 -11.07
N LEU A 27 -9.43 -7.66 -11.27
CA LEU A 27 -8.87 -8.92 -10.74
C LEU A 27 -7.69 -9.42 -11.58
N ARG A 28 -7.70 -9.19 -12.90
CA ARG A 28 -6.64 -9.67 -13.81
C ARG A 28 -5.24 -9.20 -13.43
N PRO A 29 -5.00 -7.91 -13.08
CA PRO A 29 -3.69 -7.46 -12.61
C PRO A 29 -3.23 -8.12 -11.31
N LEU A 30 -4.16 -8.54 -10.42
CA LEU A 30 -3.82 -9.27 -9.20
C LEU A 30 -3.28 -10.67 -9.52
N LEU A 31 -3.88 -11.34 -10.51
CA LEU A 31 -3.44 -12.63 -11.03
C LEU A 31 -2.09 -12.51 -11.75
N ASP A 32 -2.01 -11.66 -12.77
CA ASP A 32 -0.83 -11.55 -13.65
C ASP A 32 0.40 -11.02 -12.90
N GLY A 33 0.20 -10.19 -11.88
CA GLY A 33 1.24 -9.63 -11.04
C GLY A 33 1.60 -10.48 -9.83
N HIS A 34 0.96 -11.64 -9.63
CA HIS A 34 1.12 -12.47 -8.42
C HIS A 34 1.04 -11.62 -7.14
N ILE A 35 0.00 -10.78 -7.06
CA ILE A 35 -0.16 -9.84 -5.96
C ILE A 35 -0.64 -10.59 -4.71
N PRO A 36 0.05 -10.46 -3.57
CA PRO A 36 -0.41 -11.06 -2.33
C PRO A 36 -1.75 -10.49 -1.89
N LEU A 37 -2.69 -11.37 -1.60
CA LEU A 37 -4.01 -11.06 -1.09
C LEU A 37 -4.05 -11.33 0.41
N GLN A 38 -4.72 -10.47 1.17
CA GLN A 38 -5.02 -10.70 2.58
C GLN A 38 -6.44 -11.23 2.71
N VAL A 39 -6.59 -12.32 3.46
CA VAL A 39 -7.89 -12.89 3.85
C VAL A 39 -8.11 -12.63 5.34
N ARG A 40 -9.30 -12.15 5.68
CA ARG A 40 -9.72 -11.92 7.06
C ARG A 40 -11.11 -12.49 7.27
N PHE A 41 -11.24 -13.45 8.16
CA PHE A 41 -12.53 -13.96 8.61
C PHE A 41 -13.26 -12.94 9.49
N VAL A 42 -14.57 -12.80 9.31
CA VAL A 42 -15.37 -11.71 9.88
C VAL A 42 -15.27 -11.63 11.40
N GLN A 43 -15.19 -12.79 12.08
CA GLN A 43 -15.18 -12.85 13.55
C GLN A 43 -13.77 -13.05 14.14
N ARG A 44 -12.70 -12.85 13.34
CA ARG A 44 -11.33 -13.13 13.77
C ARG A 44 -10.40 -11.97 13.50
N ASN A 45 -9.42 -11.79 14.39
CA ASN A 45 -8.40 -10.77 14.25
C ASN A 45 -7.20 -11.23 13.40
N GLN A 46 -7.05 -12.55 13.24
CA GLN A 46 -5.95 -13.12 12.46
C GLN A 46 -6.12 -12.82 10.97
N ARG A 47 -5.02 -12.55 10.31
CA ARG A 47 -4.94 -12.31 8.87
C ARG A 47 -4.18 -13.45 8.23
N TYR A 48 -4.64 -13.82 7.06
CA TYR A 48 -4.02 -14.84 6.23
C TYR A 48 -3.60 -14.23 4.91
N GLN A 49 -2.57 -14.79 4.31
CA GLN A 49 -2.12 -14.41 2.97
C GLN A 49 -2.43 -15.53 1.99
N THR A 50 -2.79 -15.17 0.77
CA THR A 50 -2.98 -16.07 -0.36
C THR A 50 -2.66 -15.33 -1.65
N TYR A 51 -2.82 -16.01 -2.80
CA TYR A 51 -2.69 -15.44 -4.13
C TYR A 51 -3.88 -15.85 -4.98
N LEU A 52 -4.25 -15.01 -5.94
CA LEU A 52 -5.18 -15.41 -6.99
C LEU A 52 -4.38 -16.18 -8.04
N VAL A 53 -4.76 -17.44 -8.30
CA VAL A 53 -4.02 -18.33 -9.22
C VAL A 53 -4.79 -18.63 -10.49
N GLU A 54 -6.14 -18.51 -10.50
CA GLU A 54 -6.95 -18.61 -11.71
C GLU A 54 -8.19 -17.72 -11.65
N ILE A 55 -8.65 -17.27 -12.83
CA ILE A 55 -9.94 -16.62 -13.06
C ILE A 55 -10.65 -17.40 -14.16
N ASN A 56 -11.60 -18.26 -13.78
CA ASN A 56 -12.42 -19.01 -14.71
C ASN A 56 -13.72 -18.27 -15.01
N ARG A 57 -13.72 -17.52 -16.12
CA ARG A 57 -14.88 -16.67 -16.52
C ARG A 57 -16.10 -17.49 -16.90
N GLU A 58 -15.90 -18.62 -17.57
CA GLU A 58 -17.01 -19.42 -18.07
C GLU A 58 -17.80 -20.07 -16.93
N LYS A 59 -17.07 -20.52 -15.90
CA LYS A 59 -17.67 -21.16 -14.73
C LYS A 59 -18.04 -20.14 -13.63
N GLY A 60 -17.57 -18.90 -13.71
CA GLY A 60 -17.79 -17.88 -12.68
C GLY A 60 -17.00 -18.15 -11.38
N TRP A 61 -15.79 -18.72 -11.47
CA TRP A 61 -14.99 -19.10 -10.32
C TRP A 61 -13.62 -18.42 -10.31
N LEU A 62 -13.11 -18.19 -9.10
CA LEU A 62 -11.73 -17.77 -8.81
C LEU A 62 -11.05 -18.92 -8.06
N ALA A 63 -9.80 -19.23 -8.38
CA ALA A 63 -8.97 -20.10 -7.56
C ALA A 63 -8.00 -19.26 -6.74
N LEU A 64 -8.00 -19.51 -5.44
CA LEU A 64 -7.05 -18.96 -4.47
C LEU A 64 -6.05 -20.03 -4.10
N ASP A 65 -4.79 -19.65 -3.96
CA ASP A 65 -3.72 -20.51 -3.45
C ASP A 65 -3.94 -20.87 -1.96
N GLU A 66 -3.10 -21.72 -1.40
CA GLU A 66 -3.13 -22.06 0.02
C GLU A 66 -3.01 -20.82 0.91
N LEU A 67 -3.66 -20.89 2.07
CA LEU A 67 -3.58 -19.82 3.07
C LEU A 67 -2.28 -19.91 3.87
N ILE A 68 -1.67 -18.77 4.13
CA ILE A 68 -0.53 -18.63 5.02
C ILE A 68 -0.93 -17.71 6.18
N PRO A 69 -0.94 -18.20 7.44
CA PRO A 69 -0.70 -19.58 7.88
C PRO A 69 -1.80 -20.57 7.47
N THR A 70 -1.47 -21.87 7.42
CA THR A 70 -2.31 -22.93 6.85
C THR A 70 -3.54 -23.29 7.70
N ASP A 71 -3.58 -22.91 8.98
CA ASP A 71 -4.72 -23.15 9.87
C ASP A 71 -6.02 -22.44 9.41
N GLY A 72 -5.90 -21.45 8.54
CA GLY A 72 -7.03 -20.76 7.90
C GLY A 72 -7.88 -21.64 6.98
N GLU A 73 -7.32 -22.72 6.44
CA GLU A 73 -8.03 -23.67 5.60
C GLU A 73 -9.28 -24.25 6.29
N ARG A 74 -9.12 -24.65 7.56
CA ARG A 74 -10.22 -25.21 8.34
C ARG A 74 -11.40 -24.24 8.47
N LEU A 75 -11.13 -22.93 8.48
CA LEU A 75 -12.15 -21.89 8.54
C LEU A 75 -12.86 -21.73 7.20
N MET A 76 -12.10 -21.80 6.09
CA MET A 76 -12.69 -21.83 4.74
C MET A 76 -13.55 -23.05 4.52
N ALA A 77 -13.06 -24.23 4.90
CA ALA A 77 -13.80 -25.49 4.78
C ALA A 77 -15.07 -25.52 5.66
N ALA A 78 -15.05 -24.81 6.79
CA ALA A 78 -16.23 -24.63 7.65
C ALA A 78 -17.24 -23.61 7.09
N GLY A 79 -16.93 -22.93 5.98
CA GLY A 79 -17.80 -21.94 5.36
C GLY A 79 -17.88 -20.62 6.12
N GLU A 80 -16.87 -20.30 6.97
CA GLU A 80 -16.86 -19.01 7.65
C GLU A 80 -16.74 -17.87 6.64
N PRO A 81 -17.59 -16.82 6.71
CA PRO A 81 -17.50 -15.66 5.85
C PRO A 81 -16.16 -14.91 6.02
N PHE A 82 -15.58 -14.44 4.92
CA PHE A 82 -14.34 -13.72 4.93
C PHE A 82 -14.29 -12.61 3.89
N GLN A 83 -13.43 -11.65 4.14
CA GLN A 83 -13.07 -10.57 3.23
C GLN A 83 -11.70 -10.85 2.63
N ILE A 84 -11.56 -10.58 1.34
CA ILE A 84 -10.31 -10.62 0.60
C ILE A 84 -9.93 -9.20 0.21
N GLU A 85 -8.67 -8.82 0.36
CA GLU A 85 -8.16 -7.55 -0.12
C GLU A 85 -6.76 -7.66 -0.72
N GLY A 86 -6.52 -6.92 -1.78
CA GLY A 86 -5.20 -6.77 -2.41
C GLY A 86 -4.92 -5.32 -2.76
N TYR A 87 -3.65 -5.03 -3.02
CA TYR A 87 -3.21 -3.68 -3.41
C TYR A 87 -2.40 -3.74 -4.70
N TYR A 88 -2.93 -3.17 -5.76
CA TYR A 88 -2.25 -3.06 -7.04
C TYR A 88 -2.05 -1.59 -7.42
N GLU A 89 -0.82 -1.18 -7.68
CA GLU A 89 -0.44 0.22 -8.00
C GLU A 89 -1.01 1.27 -7.02
N GLY A 90 -1.18 0.90 -5.75
CA GLY A 90 -1.70 1.78 -4.71
C GLY A 90 -3.22 1.81 -4.59
N VAL A 91 -3.93 1.12 -5.47
CA VAL A 91 -5.37 0.89 -5.41
C VAL A 91 -5.67 -0.29 -4.49
N ARG A 92 -6.58 -0.12 -3.54
CA ARG A 92 -7.15 -1.20 -2.77
C ARG A 92 -8.30 -1.83 -3.54
N ILE A 93 -8.22 -3.13 -3.79
CA ILE A 93 -9.28 -3.95 -4.35
C ILE A 93 -9.71 -4.91 -3.26
N ALA A 94 -10.99 -4.93 -2.89
CA ALA A 94 -11.49 -5.81 -1.84
C ALA A 94 -12.89 -6.33 -2.18
N TRP A 95 -13.20 -7.52 -1.69
CA TRP A 95 -14.54 -8.11 -1.79
C TRP A 95 -14.79 -9.07 -0.63
N ASP A 96 -16.05 -9.34 -0.37
CA ASP A 96 -16.49 -10.27 0.66
C ASP A 96 -16.89 -11.60 0.01
N ASN A 97 -16.57 -12.70 0.64
CA ASN A 97 -17.08 -14.02 0.30
C ASN A 97 -17.96 -14.55 1.43
N GLN A 98 -19.21 -14.81 1.11
CA GLN A 98 -20.20 -15.38 2.03
C GLN A 98 -20.70 -16.76 1.56
N LEU A 99 -20.19 -17.22 0.42
CA LEU A 99 -20.58 -18.46 -0.22
C LEU A 99 -19.61 -19.59 0.14
N PRO A 100 -20.06 -20.85 0.07
CA PRO A 100 -19.19 -22.00 0.32
C PRO A 100 -17.96 -22.01 -0.58
N VAL A 101 -16.85 -22.44 -0.01
CA VAL A 101 -15.59 -22.63 -0.70
C VAL A 101 -15.44 -24.10 -1.06
N HIS A 102 -15.02 -24.38 -2.30
CA HIS A 102 -14.69 -25.73 -2.72
C HIS A 102 -13.16 -25.92 -2.66
N VAL A 103 -12.72 -26.85 -1.85
CA VAL A 103 -11.31 -27.27 -1.85
C VAL A 103 -11.10 -28.20 -3.05
N GLY A 104 -10.09 -27.90 -3.86
CA GLY A 104 -9.76 -28.65 -5.06
C GLY A 104 -8.29 -28.54 -5.40
N GLU A 105 -7.95 -28.90 -6.62
CA GLU A 105 -6.60 -28.84 -7.15
C GLU A 105 -6.59 -28.06 -8.46
N LEU A 106 -5.50 -27.37 -8.71
CA LEU A 106 -5.15 -26.69 -9.95
C LEU A 106 -3.69 -27.03 -10.28
N ASP A 107 -3.42 -27.68 -11.43
CA ASP A 107 -2.09 -28.12 -11.84
C ASP A 107 -1.36 -28.95 -10.75
N ASP A 108 -2.07 -29.92 -10.14
CA ASP A 108 -1.60 -30.79 -9.06
C ASP A 108 -1.30 -30.03 -7.73
N ALA A 109 -1.62 -28.76 -7.62
CA ALA A 109 -1.49 -27.96 -6.41
C ALA A 109 -2.87 -27.72 -5.78
N ARG A 110 -2.92 -27.78 -4.44
CA ARG A 110 -4.14 -27.53 -3.68
C ARG A 110 -4.56 -26.07 -3.80
N CYS A 111 -5.85 -25.83 -4.02
CA CYS A 111 -6.42 -24.50 -4.13
C CYS A 111 -7.84 -24.42 -3.57
N TYR A 112 -8.32 -23.17 -3.41
CA TYR A 112 -9.67 -22.88 -2.92
C TYR A 112 -10.47 -22.18 -4.01
N TRP A 113 -11.53 -22.85 -4.48
CA TRP A 113 -12.43 -22.29 -5.47
C TRP A 113 -13.53 -21.49 -4.78
N VAL A 114 -13.58 -20.20 -5.10
CA VAL A 114 -14.58 -19.25 -4.62
C VAL A 114 -15.32 -18.64 -5.82
N PRO A 115 -16.60 -18.28 -5.71
CA PRO A 115 -17.30 -17.62 -6.80
C PRO A 115 -16.71 -16.25 -7.10
N VAL A 116 -16.77 -15.84 -8.36
CA VAL A 116 -16.48 -14.45 -8.75
C VAL A 116 -17.44 -13.53 -7.98
N PRO A 117 -16.98 -12.49 -7.30
CA PRO A 117 -17.85 -11.60 -6.53
C PRO A 117 -18.80 -10.81 -7.45
N ASP A 118 -20.01 -10.53 -6.96
CA ASP A 118 -20.98 -9.66 -7.65
C ASP A 118 -20.56 -8.18 -7.64
N GLN A 119 -19.69 -7.82 -6.71
CA GLN A 119 -19.14 -6.48 -6.59
C GLN A 119 -17.76 -6.50 -5.95
N ILE A 120 -16.92 -5.56 -6.36
CA ILE A 120 -15.63 -5.30 -5.72
C ILE A 120 -15.56 -3.85 -5.26
N LEU A 121 -14.95 -3.62 -4.11
CA LEU A 121 -14.57 -2.30 -3.64
C LEU A 121 -13.29 -1.87 -4.34
N TYR A 122 -13.35 -0.80 -5.10
CA TYR A 122 -12.19 -0.12 -5.70
C TYR A 122 -11.92 1.16 -4.93
N HIS A 123 -10.75 1.30 -4.34
CA HIS A 123 -10.44 2.48 -3.53
C HIS A 123 -9.03 2.98 -3.76
N GLN A 124 -8.90 4.02 -4.58
CA GLN A 124 -7.66 4.79 -4.74
C GLN A 124 -7.53 5.78 -3.58
N ARG A 125 -6.79 5.36 -2.52
CA ARG A 125 -6.57 6.20 -1.33
C ARG A 125 -5.50 7.26 -1.53
N ARG A 126 -4.63 7.07 -2.51
CA ARG A 126 -3.44 7.90 -2.67
C ARG A 126 -3.59 8.77 -3.91
N ASN A 127 -3.55 10.07 -3.73
CA ASN A 127 -3.56 11.03 -4.84
C ASN A 127 -2.18 11.16 -5.50
N ALA A 128 -1.13 10.67 -4.85
CA ALA A 128 0.23 10.74 -5.37
C ALA A 128 0.91 9.36 -5.31
N PHE A 129 1.63 9.01 -6.36
CA PHE A 129 2.47 7.85 -6.41
C PHE A 129 3.56 7.94 -5.32
N ARG A 130 3.88 6.81 -4.69
CA ARG A 130 4.97 6.68 -3.72
C ARG A 130 6.07 5.84 -4.31
N ALA A 131 7.26 6.41 -4.42
CA ALA A 131 8.44 5.70 -4.87
C ALA A 131 9.23 5.22 -3.66
N ALA A 132 9.55 3.93 -3.61
CA ALA A 132 10.48 3.38 -2.63
C ALA A 132 11.92 3.85 -2.96
N LEU A 133 12.68 4.17 -1.93
CA LEU A 133 14.08 4.57 -2.06
C LEU A 133 15.00 3.34 -1.89
N ASN A 134 14.74 2.30 -2.68
CA ASN A 134 15.50 1.06 -2.66
C ASN A 134 16.95 1.32 -3.10
N GLY A 135 17.91 0.98 -2.23
CA GLY A 135 19.33 1.04 -2.55
C GLY A 135 20.04 2.38 -2.29
N GLN A 136 19.34 3.48 -2.00
CA GLN A 136 19.93 4.76 -1.63
C GLN A 136 19.47 5.19 -0.24
N PRO A 137 20.32 5.08 0.80
CA PRO A 137 19.96 5.56 2.13
C PRO A 137 19.86 7.08 2.13
N VAL A 138 18.67 7.62 2.12
CA VAL A 138 18.41 9.06 2.26
C VAL A 138 18.30 9.37 3.74
N ALA A 139 19.32 10.08 4.27
CA ALA A 139 19.29 10.53 5.65
C ALA A 139 18.20 11.59 5.83
N ALA A 140 17.49 11.51 6.96
CA ALA A 140 16.48 12.46 7.36
C ALA A 140 16.68 12.86 8.83
N GLU A 141 16.25 14.09 9.15
CA GLU A 141 16.23 14.60 10.50
C GLU A 141 14.90 15.30 10.76
N LEU A 142 14.28 14.97 11.88
CA LEU A 142 13.05 15.59 12.35
C LEU A 142 13.33 16.42 13.58
N SER A 143 12.94 17.70 13.54
CA SER A 143 13.08 18.64 14.66
C SER A 143 11.86 19.56 14.77
N GLY A 144 11.73 20.22 15.90
CA GLY A 144 10.62 21.13 16.16
C GLY A 144 10.55 21.50 17.63
N LYS A 145 9.68 22.45 17.96
CA LYS A 145 9.56 23.01 19.33
C LYS A 145 9.22 21.97 20.39
N THR A 146 8.55 20.88 19.99
CA THR A 146 8.14 19.79 20.89
C THR A 146 9.17 18.67 20.99
N ILE A 147 10.19 18.68 20.13
CA ILE A 147 11.28 17.70 20.11
C ILE A 147 12.50 18.28 20.83
N LYS A 148 12.87 17.72 21.98
CA LYS A 148 14.00 18.19 22.79
C LYS A 148 15.35 18.13 22.06
N LYS A 149 15.56 17.14 21.21
CA LYS A 149 16.76 16.94 20.39
C LYS A 149 16.35 16.44 19.01
N PRO A 150 16.99 16.92 17.92
CA PRO A 150 16.71 16.40 16.58
C PRO A 150 16.79 14.88 16.54
N ILE A 151 15.85 14.26 15.84
CA ILE A 151 15.75 12.81 15.69
C ILE A 151 16.25 12.45 14.30
N SER A 152 17.37 11.73 14.24
CA SER A 152 17.95 11.26 12.98
C SER A 152 17.37 9.93 12.54
N GLY A 153 17.09 9.81 11.26
CA GLY A 153 16.51 8.61 10.65
C GLY A 153 16.75 8.53 9.15
N LYS A 154 15.92 7.79 8.45
CA LYS A 154 16.02 7.57 7.00
C LYS A 154 14.66 7.72 6.34
N VAL A 155 14.65 8.19 5.10
CA VAL A 155 13.48 8.14 4.21
C VAL A 155 13.41 6.75 3.57
N LEU A 156 12.28 6.10 3.63
CA LEU A 156 12.01 4.78 3.02
C LEU A 156 11.26 4.90 1.70
N ASP A 157 10.26 5.75 1.66
CA ASP A 157 9.53 6.09 0.43
C ASP A 157 9.18 7.58 0.41
N MET A 158 8.93 8.09 -0.78
CA MET A 158 8.56 9.49 -1.00
C MET A 158 7.48 9.61 -2.07
N SER A 159 6.61 10.57 -1.89
CA SER A 159 5.62 11.02 -2.87
C SER A 159 5.68 12.53 -3.04
N ALA A 160 4.90 13.07 -3.97
CA ALA A 160 4.76 14.52 -4.13
C ALA A 160 4.26 15.24 -2.85
N THR A 161 3.52 14.54 -1.99
CA THR A 161 2.83 15.13 -0.83
C THR A 161 3.38 14.72 0.52
N GLY A 162 4.37 13.81 0.58
CA GLY A 162 4.90 13.32 1.85
C GLY A 162 5.89 12.18 1.71
N CYS A 163 6.34 11.65 2.83
CA CYS A 163 7.29 10.56 2.87
C CYS A 163 7.04 9.59 4.04
N LYS A 164 7.60 8.40 3.94
CA LYS A 164 7.72 7.45 5.04
C LYS A 164 9.13 7.50 5.59
N LEU A 165 9.24 7.66 6.90
CA LEU A 165 10.50 7.69 7.63
C LEU A 165 10.63 6.47 8.52
N CYS A 166 11.87 6.09 8.83
CA CYS A 166 12.17 5.19 9.93
C CYS A 166 13.22 5.81 10.86
N PHE A 167 13.03 5.59 12.16
CA PHE A 167 13.88 6.05 13.23
C PHE A 167 14.25 4.88 14.14
N PRO A 168 15.47 4.78 14.65
CA PRO A 168 15.84 3.77 15.61
C PRO A 168 15.12 3.96 16.96
N GLY A 169 14.77 2.85 17.61
CA GLY A 169 14.14 2.83 18.93
C GLY A 169 12.64 3.19 18.93
N ASN A 170 12.04 3.13 20.11
CA ASN A 170 10.62 3.43 20.32
C ASN A 170 10.38 4.92 20.54
N LEU A 171 9.77 5.57 19.58
CA LEU A 171 9.42 7.00 19.62
C LEU A 171 7.89 7.25 19.71
N GLN A 172 7.07 6.21 19.87
CA GLN A 172 5.60 6.35 19.90
C GLN A 172 5.09 7.30 20.98
N THR A 173 5.75 7.33 22.15
CA THR A 173 5.35 8.22 23.25
C THR A 173 5.79 9.66 23.07
N GLY A 174 6.79 9.90 22.20
CA GLY A 174 7.36 11.23 21.93
C GLY A 174 6.83 11.92 20.69
N LEU A 175 6.13 11.17 19.80
CA LEU A 175 5.60 11.65 18.54
C LEU A 175 4.07 11.55 18.53
N GLN A 176 3.40 12.65 18.20
CA GLN A 176 1.93 12.73 18.25
C GLN A 176 1.35 12.85 16.83
N THR A 177 0.45 11.92 16.46
CA THR A 177 -0.30 11.96 15.19
C THR A 177 -1.15 13.24 15.10
N GLY A 178 -1.15 13.86 13.91
CA GLY A 178 -1.81 15.15 13.66
C GLY A 178 -0.96 16.36 13.99
N GLN A 179 0.17 16.18 14.68
CA GLN A 179 1.07 17.30 15.00
C GLN A 179 1.92 17.68 13.78
N VAL A 180 2.08 19.01 13.61
CA VAL A 180 3.02 19.56 12.62
C VAL A 180 4.35 19.81 13.32
N TYR A 181 5.42 19.26 12.77
CA TYR A 181 6.80 19.50 13.16
C TYR A 181 7.41 20.55 12.25
N ASP A 182 8.05 21.52 12.83
CA ASP A 182 8.50 22.72 12.12
C ASP A 182 9.55 22.41 11.05
N GLN A 183 10.35 21.36 11.24
CA GLN A 183 11.46 21.06 10.34
C GLN A 183 11.64 19.54 10.17
N LEU A 184 11.37 19.09 8.97
CA LEU A 184 11.84 17.82 8.41
C LEU A 184 12.90 18.14 7.36
N SER A 185 14.11 17.68 7.57
CA SER A 185 15.21 17.79 6.59
C SER A 185 15.49 16.42 5.99
N ALA A 186 15.68 16.34 4.67
CA ALA A 186 16.08 15.11 3.99
C ALA A 186 17.14 15.40 2.93
N LYS A 187 18.25 14.62 2.93
CA LYS A 187 19.37 14.79 2.01
C LYS A 187 19.13 13.94 0.75
N LEU A 188 18.51 14.53 -0.24
CA LEU A 188 18.19 13.90 -1.54
C LEU A 188 19.35 14.09 -2.54
N PRO A 189 19.42 13.31 -3.64
CA PRO A 189 20.46 13.43 -4.65
C PRO A 189 20.58 14.82 -5.30
N PHE A 190 19.48 15.56 -5.36
CA PHE A 190 19.44 16.91 -5.93
C PHE A 190 19.66 18.03 -4.89
N GLY A 191 19.90 17.69 -3.64
CA GLY A 191 20.11 18.63 -2.53
C GLY A 191 19.30 18.32 -1.29
N THR A 192 19.51 19.10 -0.24
CA THR A 192 18.75 18.96 1.00
C THR A 192 17.43 19.71 0.88
N ILE A 193 16.33 19.00 1.10
CA ILE A 193 15.04 19.64 1.31
C ILE A 193 14.81 19.88 2.79
N THR A 194 14.16 20.98 3.11
CA THR A 194 13.72 21.32 4.47
C THR A 194 12.31 21.88 4.40
N THR A 195 11.39 21.27 5.14
CA THR A 195 9.98 21.66 5.16
C THR A 195 9.34 21.32 6.50
N ALA A 196 8.28 22.00 6.88
CA ALA A 196 7.42 21.51 7.96
C ALA A 196 6.69 20.25 7.51
N ALA A 197 6.37 19.36 8.45
CA ALA A 197 5.70 18.11 8.13
C ALA A 197 4.73 17.70 9.24
N GLU A 198 3.54 17.28 8.84
CA GLU A 198 2.51 16.73 9.72
C GLU A 198 2.69 15.22 9.87
N LEU A 199 2.73 14.73 11.10
CA LEU A 199 2.77 13.30 11.37
C LEU A 199 1.36 12.70 11.17
N ARG A 200 1.23 11.83 10.17
CA ARG A 200 -0.03 11.18 9.82
C ARG A 200 -0.23 9.85 10.53
N HIS A 201 0.86 9.15 10.77
CA HIS A 201 0.80 7.91 11.52
C HIS A 201 2.17 7.53 12.08
N VAL A 202 2.22 6.82 13.21
CA VAL A 202 3.42 6.33 13.86
C VAL A 202 3.18 4.90 14.33
N VAL A 203 4.13 4.01 14.04
CA VAL A 203 4.11 2.60 14.46
C VAL A 203 5.51 2.18 14.87
N PHE A 204 5.62 1.58 16.04
CA PHE A 204 6.85 0.95 16.48
C PHE A 204 6.81 -0.55 16.16
N ASP A 205 7.85 -1.05 15.55
CA ASP A 205 8.09 -2.46 15.30
C ASP A 205 9.12 -2.98 16.31
N GLU A 206 8.66 -3.82 17.24
CA GLU A 206 9.50 -4.36 18.31
C GLU A 206 10.59 -5.29 17.76
N LYS A 207 10.33 -6.03 16.67
CA LYS A 207 11.30 -6.96 16.08
C LYS A 207 12.48 -6.25 15.44
N LEU A 208 12.21 -5.08 14.85
CA LEU A 208 13.22 -4.26 14.17
C LEU A 208 13.80 -3.18 15.07
N ASP A 209 13.28 -3.01 16.29
CA ASP A 209 13.58 -1.87 17.19
C ASP A 209 13.53 -0.53 16.43
N THR A 210 12.47 -0.33 15.63
CA THR A 210 12.37 0.78 14.69
C THR A 210 10.99 1.39 14.72
N THR A 211 10.93 2.72 14.81
CA THR A 211 9.69 3.48 14.66
C THR A 211 9.51 3.94 13.22
N PHE A 212 8.40 3.58 12.61
CA PHE A 212 7.99 4.03 11.28
C PHE A 212 7.00 5.18 11.37
N CYS A 213 7.25 6.25 10.61
CA CYS A 213 6.43 7.45 10.57
C CYS A 213 5.99 7.77 9.15
N GLY A 214 4.69 8.01 8.96
CA GLY A 214 4.15 8.60 7.73
C GLY A 214 4.01 10.11 7.92
N MET A 215 4.68 10.90 7.08
CA MET A 215 4.71 12.35 7.14
C MET A 215 4.04 12.97 5.91
N ARG A 216 3.22 14.00 6.10
CA ARG A 216 2.70 14.85 5.02
C ARG A 216 3.48 16.17 5.03
N PHE A 217 4.00 16.59 3.89
CA PHE A 217 4.64 17.89 3.77
C PHE A 217 3.64 19.01 4.03
N TYR A 218 4.11 20.03 4.74
CA TYR A 218 3.29 21.17 5.16
C TYR A 218 3.94 22.46 4.71
N HIS A 219 3.22 23.31 3.96
CA HIS A 219 3.73 24.58 3.42
C HIS A 219 5.04 24.46 2.62
N ILE A 220 5.14 23.45 1.76
CA ILE A 220 6.31 23.27 0.90
C ILE A 220 6.35 24.36 -0.18
N SER A 221 7.56 24.86 -0.49
CA SER A 221 7.72 25.83 -1.57
C SER A 221 7.46 25.22 -2.94
N GLY A 222 6.93 25.98 -3.89
CA GLY A 222 6.66 25.48 -5.25
C GLY A 222 7.93 24.98 -5.97
N LEU A 223 9.10 25.52 -5.67
CA LEU A 223 10.36 25.03 -6.22
C LEU A 223 10.69 23.64 -5.66
N THR A 224 10.63 23.48 -4.34
CA THR A 224 10.91 22.21 -3.67
C THR A 224 9.88 21.15 -4.08
N GLN A 225 8.61 21.53 -4.21
CA GLN A 225 7.55 20.65 -4.70
C GLN A 225 7.89 20.06 -6.09
N ARG A 226 8.25 20.90 -7.06
CA ARG A 226 8.65 20.47 -8.40
C ARG A 226 9.89 19.58 -8.40
N GLN A 227 10.85 19.85 -7.53
CA GLN A 227 12.05 19.01 -7.39
C GLN A 227 11.70 17.62 -6.87
N ILE A 228 10.82 17.52 -5.87
CA ILE A 228 10.34 16.25 -5.32
C ILE A 228 9.54 15.47 -6.39
N GLU A 229 8.61 16.11 -7.09
CA GLU A 229 7.81 15.48 -8.15
C GLU A 229 8.70 14.89 -9.25
N ARG A 230 9.69 15.66 -9.69
CA ARG A 230 10.68 15.20 -10.67
C ARG A 230 11.47 13.98 -10.19
N PHE A 231 11.88 13.99 -8.94
CA PHE A 231 12.62 12.89 -8.32
C PHE A 231 11.76 11.63 -8.18
N VAL A 232 10.55 11.78 -7.67
CA VAL A 232 9.57 10.68 -7.55
C VAL A 232 9.27 10.07 -8.93
N TYR A 233 9.10 10.91 -9.96
CA TYR A 233 8.89 10.44 -11.32
C TYR A 233 10.11 9.66 -11.88
N GLN A 234 11.33 10.11 -11.58
CA GLN A 234 12.54 9.39 -11.96
C GLN A 234 12.60 8.01 -11.30
N LEU A 235 12.38 7.92 -9.98
CA LEU A 235 12.34 6.65 -9.24
C LEU A 235 11.26 5.69 -9.79
N GLN A 236 10.09 6.24 -10.14
CA GLN A 236 9.02 5.44 -10.75
C GLN A 236 9.45 4.83 -12.11
N ARG A 237 10.17 5.60 -12.92
CA ARG A 237 10.70 5.08 -14.20
C ARG A 237 11.76 4.00 -13.99
N GLU A 238 12.64 4.16 -13.01
CA GLU A 238 13.65 3.17 -12.66
C GLU A 238 13.00 1.87 -12.20
N ALA A 239 12.05 1.94 -11.26
CA ALA A 239 11.31 0.77 -10.78
C ALA A 239 10.58 -0.01 -11.89
N ARG A 240 10.00 0.68 -12.87
CA ARG A 240 9.36 0.03 -14.04
C ARG A 240 10.36 -0.68 -14.94
N ARG A 241 11.58 -0.13 -15.11
CA ARG A 241 12.63 -0.77 -15.91
C ARG A 241 13.13 -2.05 -15.26
N ASP A 242 13.30 -2.05 -13.93
CA ASP A 242 13.75 -3.23 -13.18
C ASP A 242 12.72 -4.36 -13.28
N GLN A 243 11.42 -4.06 -13.12
CA GLN A 243 10.33 -5.04 -13.29
C GLN A 243 10.26 -5.62 -14.70
N THR A 244 10.63 -4.86 -15.72
CA THR A 244 10.65 -5.34 -17.10
C THR A 244 11.87 -6.24 -17.36
N SER A 245 13.01 -5.95 -16.72
CA SER A 245 14.24 -6.73 -16.86
C SER A 245 14.13 -8.12 -16.22
N ASP A 246 13.42 -8.25 -15.10
CA ASP A 246 13.19 -9.51 -14.39
C ASP A 246 12.21 -10.45 -15.13
N ARG A 247 11.35 -9.91 -15.99
CA ARG A 247 10.43 -10.73 -16.81
C ARG A 247 11.11 -11.41 -18.01
N PHE A 248 12.33 -11.02 -18.34
CA PHE A 248 13.10 -11.57 -19.48
C PHE A 248 14.33 -12.40 -19.02
N ARG A 249 14.42 -12.72 -17.76
CA ARG A 249 15.37 -13.70 -17.20
C ARG A 249 14.63 -14.95 -16.75
#